data_056ccd7b40fc3e8272dbb1587517df3d
#
_entry.id   056ccd7b40fc3e8272dbb1587517df3d
#
_cell.length_a   1.000
_cell.length_b   1.000
_cell.length_c   1.000
_cell.angle_alpha   90.00
_cell.angle_beta   90.00
_cell.angle_gamma   90.00
#
_symmetry.space_group_name_H-M   'P 1'
#
loop_
_entity.id
_entity.type
_entity.pdbx_description
1 polymer ?
#
loop_
_entity_poly.entity_id
_entity_poly.type
_entity_poly.pdbx_seq_one_letter_code
_entity_poly.pdbx_strand_id
1 'polypeptide(L)'
;MTRRTFLGASAALAASAALPATGVRADPRVARVRAGSPAWPGPADWEGLNRLVGGTLSPVAMPDLADAAIRKLVADPFWIGEHPALTQSSGWLDAWRSAPSRYVVAARSAQDVAQAVRFARAHNLRLVVRGGGHSYLGQSNVPDSLMVWTRRMDQIAVHDAFRPKGSSAAPVPAVSVGAGAIWLRAYQAVSVGAGRYVQGGGCTTVGVAGLVQGNGFGSFSKRYGTAGASLLEAEVVTADGQVRVVNRAREPDLFWALKGGGGGTWGVVTRVTLATHELPQTVGGVNLTIRAKSDEAFRRLLARFVDHYATHLFNPHWGETVHARPDNRLEVTMVFQDLTQAEARGAWAPLTAFCDASPGDYEGQNALFGLTIPARGFWDADFMKAHLPIAIRPDPQPGAKPSDFWWAGDSDQIGAFWAAYRSAWLPQSLLKPQNQARLVEAWFAASRHAEASFHFNKGIAGAPPEAVARARDTATNPAVADAFALCIIAAAAGPAFPGFPQPDMARLAAGRARVHAAMDEMLRCAPGAGSYVNETDWFQADWQRAFWGPNYPRLLAIKRRYDPTGLFTVHHGVGSEGWSADGFTRG
;
A
#
# COMPACT_ATOMS: atom_id res chain seq x y z
N MET A 1 32.71 61.35 -20.20
CA MET A 1 34.05 61.32 -20.92
C MET A 1 34.40 59.84 -21.04
N THR A 2 34.10 59.25 -22.16
CA THR A 2 34.93 58.92 -23.34
C THR A 2 35.97 57.83 -23.06
N ARG A 3 35.66 56.64 -23.57
CA ARG A 3 36.19 55.98 -24.77
C ARG A 3 37.47 55.16 -24.63
N ARG A 4 37.37 53.94 -24.99
CA ARG A 4 37.98 53.15 -26.12
C ARG A 4 39.15 52.23 -25.77
N THR A 5 38.88 50.95 -26.00
CA THR A 5 39.51 49.99 -26.94
C THR A 5 41.02 49.73 -26.81
N PHE A 6 41.40 48.46 -26.67
CA PHE A 6 42.30 47.82 -27.67
C PHE A 6 42.18 46.28 -27.65
N LEU A 7 42.12 45.73 -28.84
CA LEU A 7 42.14 44.33 -29.22
C LEU A 7 43.55 43.74 -29.03
N GLY A 8 43.59 42.44 -28.64
CA GLY A 8 44.79 41.61 -28.77
C GLY A 8 44.37 40.16 -28.92
N ALA A 9 44.30 39.68 -30.18
CA ALA A 9 44.03 38.30 -30.51
C ALA A 9 45.25 37.41 -30.25
N SER A 10 45.06 36.27 -29.60
CA SER A 10 45.98 35.13 -29.66
C SER A 10 45.16 33.85 -29.87
N ALA A 11 45.21 33.33 -31.06
CA ALA A 11 44.62 32.05 -31.44
C ALA A 11 45.45 30.91 -30.85
N ALA A 12 44.86 30.11 -29.99
CA ALA A 12 45.40 28.83 -29.60
C ALA A 12 44.46 27.75 -30.22
N LEU A 13 44.96 27.04 -31.23
CA LEU A 13 44.32 25.85 -31.74
C LEU A 13 44.29 24.76 -30.70
N ALA A 14 43.15 24.51 -30.14
CA ALA A 14 42.88 23.27 -29.40
C ALA A 14 42.33 22.23 -30.36
N ALA A 15 43.15 21.25 -30.68
CA ALA A 15 42.72 20.05 -31.42
C ALA A 15 41.74 19.26 -30.57
N SER A 16 40.46 19.36 -30.88
CA SER A 16 39.42 18.49 -30.29
C SER A 16 39.59 17.09 -30.87
N ALA A 17 40.19 16.19 -30.12
CA ALA A 17 40.11 14.76 -30.38
C ALA A 17 38.66 14.33 -30.19
N ALA A 18 37.95 14.11 -31.27
CA ALA A 18 36.65 13.46 -31.26
C ALA A 18 36.84 12.03 -30.78
N LEU A 19 36.44 11.76 -29.53
CA LEU A 19 36.25 10.40 -29.06
C LEU A 19 35.13 9.78 -29.89
N PRO A 20 35.31 8.54 -30.42
CA PRO A 20 34.24 7.86 -31.12
C PRO A 20 33.05 7.71 -30.20
N ALA A 21 31.90 8.23 -30.62
CA ALA A 21 30.63 7.93 -29.98
C ALA A 21 30.46 6.40 -30.01
N THR A 22 30.73 5.73 -28.89
CA THR A 22 30.33 4.35 -28.72
C THR A 22 28.82 4.37 -28.79
N GLY A 23 28.30 3.99 -29.95
CA GLY A 23 26.89 3.79 -30.18
C GLY A 23 26.38 2.86 -29.06
N VAL A 24 25.51 3.39 -28.22
CA VAL A 24 24.71 2.57 -27.30
C VAL A 24 23.93 1.65 -28.25
N ARG A 25 24.39 0.41 -28.40
CA ARG A 25 23.61 -0.63 -29.08
C ARG A 25 22.29 -0.69 -28.31
N ALA A 26 21.20 -0.38 -29.03
CA ALA A 26 19.86 -0.66 -28.53
C ALA A 26 19.85 -2.12 -28.09
N ASP A 27 19.56 -2.33 -26.80
CA ASP A 27 19.43 -3.67 -26.22
C ASP A 27 18.40 -4.44 -27.06
N PRO A 28 18.69 -5.68 -27.50
CA PRO A 28 17.76 -6.42 -28.33
C PRO A 28 16.42 -6.52 -27.58
N ARG A 29 15.31 -6.23 -28.28
CA ARG A 29 13.96 -6.30 -27.71
C ARG A 29 13.77 -7.64 -27.02
N VAL A 30 13.59 -7.64 -25.71
CA VAL A 30 13.31 -8.84 -24.94
C VAL A 30 11.81 -9.09 -25.00
N ALA A 31 11.41 -10.24 -25.55
CA ALA A 31 10.03 -10.71 -25.50
C ALA A 31 9.97 -11.96 -24.62
N ARG A 32 9.12 -11.94 -23.62
CA ARG A 32 8.86 -13.12 -22.77
C ARG A 32 7.97 -14.10 -23.52
N VAL A 33 8.16 -15.36 -23.20
CA VAL A 33 7.42 -16.47 -23.78
C VAL A 33 5.96 -16.42 -23.29
N ARG A 34 5.01 -16.50 -24.23
CA ARG A 34 3.58 -16.60 -23.95
C ARG A 34 3.07 -18.02 -24.16
N ALA A 35 2.01 -18.39 -23.47
CA ALA A 35 1.32 -19.67 -23.68
C ALA A 35 0.90 -19.83 -25.15
N GLY A 36 1.07 -21.05 -25.67
CA GLY A 36 0.78 -21.38 -27.06
C GLY A 36 1.90 -21.07 -28.06
N SER A 37 2.99 -20.38 -27.64
CA SER A 37 4.17 -20.24 -28.48
C SER A 37 5.01 -21.53 -28.51
N PRO A 38 5.78 -21.81 -29.56
CA PRO A 38 6.66 -23.00 -29.63
C PRO A 38 7.71 -23.05 -28.53
N ALA A 39 8.08 -21.90 -27.94
CA ALA A 39 9.06 -21.81 -26.85
C ALA A 39 8.41 -21.97 -25.45
N TRP A 40 7.09 -22.14 -25.36
CA TRP A 40 6.42 -22.43 -24.10
C TRP A 40 6.86 -23.79 -23.57
N PRO A 41 7.19 -23.93 -22.25
CA PRO A 41 7.63 -25.18 -21.68
C PRO A 41 6.66 -26.32 -21.99
N GLY A 42 7.19 -27.47 -22.38
CA GLY A 42 6.41 -28.68 -22.64
C GLY A 42 5.96 -29.38 -21.35
N PRO A 43 5.09 -30.40 -21.48
CA PRO A 43 4.60 -31.16 -20.31
C PRO A 43 5.73 -31.74 -19.45
N ALA A 44 6.82 -32.22 -20.05
CA ALA A 44 7.98 -32.77 -19.33
C ALA A 44 8.70 -31.71 -18.49
N ASP A 45 8.79 -30.47 -18.97
CA ASP A 45 9.41 -29.36 -18.23
C ASP A 45 8.58 -29.03 -16.99
N TRP A 46 7.26 -28.89 -17.16
CA TRP A 46 6.32 -28.62 -16.05
C TRP A 46 6.33 -29.77 -15.03
N GLU A 47 6.35 -31.02 -15.47
CA GLU A 47 6.49 -32.17 -14.59
C GLU A 47 7.83 -32.15 -13.83
N GLY A 48 8.91 -31.75 -14.51
CA GLY A 48 10.21 -31.53 -13.90
C GLY A 48 10.15 -30.49 -12.77
N LEU A 49 9.51 -29.32 -13.03
CA LEU A 49 9.29 -28.31 -12.00
C LEU A 49 8.44 -28.86 -10.87
N ASN A 50 7.35 -29.57 -11.17
CA ASN A 50 6.44 -30.11 -10.17
C ASN A 50 7.15 -31.05 -9.18
N ARG A 51 8.06 -31.91 -9.67
CA ARG A 51 8.88 -32.74 -8.79
C ARG A 51 9.81 -31.91 -7.90
N LEU A 52 10.43 -30.85 -8.45
CA LEU A 52 11.37 -29.99 -7.72
C LEU A 52 10.68 -29.17 -6.61
N VAL A 53 9.39 -28.84 -6.77
CA VAL A 53 8.59 -28.12 -5.77
C VAL A 53 7.69 -29.02 -4.94
N GLY A 54 7.99 -30.34 -4.90
CA GLY A 54 7.26 -31.29 -4.05
C GLY A 54 5.77 -31.44 -4.35
N GLY A 55 5.37 -31.32 -5.62
CA GLY A 55 3.97 -31.51 -6.07
C GLY A 55 3.08 -30.27 -5.83
N THR A 56 3.62 -29.10 -5.61
CA THR A 56 2.85 -27.87 -5.33
C THR A 56 2.56 -27.03 -6.57
N LEU A 57 2.95 -27.47 -7.77
CA LEU A 57 2.61 -26.87 -9.04
C LEU A 57 1.24 -27.35 -9.52
N SER A 58 0.37 -26.42 -9.93
CA SER A 58 -0.90 -26.75 -10.57
C SER A 58 -1.27 -25.72 -11.64
N PRO A 59 -2.09 -26.11 -12.65
CA PRO A 59 -2.75 -25.14 -13.50
C PRO A 59 -3.75 -24.32 -12.68
N VAL A 60 -3.96 -23.06 -13.07
CA VAL A 60 -4.91 -22.16 -12.40
C VAL A 60 -6.22 -22.17 -13.18
N ALA A 61 -7.30 -22.59 -12.51
CA ALA A 61 -8.65 -22.56 -13.04
C ALA A 61 -9.46 -21.45 -12.36
N MET A 62 -10.22 -20.68 -13.16
CA MET A 62 -11.19 -19.72 -12.65
C MET A 62 -12.36 -20.48 -12.03
N PRO A 63 -12.83 -20.13 -10.83
CA PRO A 63 -14.10 -20.64 -10.31
C PRO A 63 -15.26 -20.32 -11.26
N ASP A 64 -16.29 -21.16 -11.28
CA ASP A 64 -17.49 -20.88 -12.08
C ASP A 64 -18.30 -19.74 -11.43
N LEU A 65 -17.97 -18.51 -11.80
CA LEU A 65 -18.65 -17.31 -11.31
C LEU A 65 -20.00 -17.04 -11.99
N ALA A 66 -20.42 -17.87 -12.94
CA ALA A 66 -21.80 -17.89 -13.44
C ALA A 66 -22.75 -18.54 -12.42
N ASP A 67 -22.25 -19.46 -11.61
CA ASP A 67 -23.00 -20.01 -10.46
C ASP A 67 -23.25 -18.91 -9.41
N ALA A 68 -24.53 -18.68 -9.10
CA ALA A 68 -24.96 -17.65 -8.16
C ALA A 68 -24.48 -17.91 -6.72
N ALA A 69 -24.30 -19.17 -6.31
CA ALA A 69 -23.79 -19.52 -4.99
C ALA A 69 -22.29 -19.18 -4.88
N ILE A 70 -21.51 -19.57 -5.88
CA ILE A 70 -20.07 -19.25 -5.94
C ILE A 70 -19.85 -17.72 -6.06
N ARG A 71 -20.67 -17.05 -6.88
CA ARG A 71 -20.56 -15.59 -7.06
C ARG A 71 -20.78 -14.81 -5.76
N LYS A 72 -21.64 -15.27 -4.85
CA LYS A 72 -21.84 -14.65 -3.54
C LYS A 72 -20.58 -14.68 -2.66
N LEU A 73 -19.73 -15.69 -2.84
CA LEU A 73 -18.49 -15.85 -2.07
C LEU A 73 -17.44 -14.80 -2.44
N VAL A 74 -17.59 -14.11 -3.59
CA VAL A 74 -16.70 -13.00 -3.97
C VAL A 74 -16.85 -11.78 -3.04
N ALA A 75 -17.88 -11.70 -2.24
CA ALA A 75 -18.03 -10.70 -1.18
C ALA A 75 -17.19 -11.01 0.09
N ASP A 76 -16.51 -12.15 0.10
CA ASP A 76 -15.69 -12.61 1.20
C ASP A 76 -14.19 -12.49 0.85
N PRO A 77 -13.41 -11.62 1.53
CA PRO A 77 -12.01 -11.41 1.21
C PRO A 77 -11.12 -12.60 1.58
N PHE A 78 -11.53 -13.46 2.51
CA PHE A 78 -10.81 -14.71 2.81
C PHE A 78 -10.98 -15.70 1.67
N TRP A 79 -12.20 -15.87 1.17
CA TRP A 79 -12.47 -16.75 0.03
C TRP A 79 -11.66 -16.33 -1.21
N ILE A 80 -11.66 -15.05 -1.56
CA ILE A 80 -10.81 -14.53 -2.65
C ILE A 80 -9.33 -14.83 -2.38
N GLY A 81 -8.89 -14.65 -1.14
CA GLY A 81 -7.51 -14.86 -0.71
C GLY A 81 -7.02 -16.29 -0.86
N GLU A 82 -7.91 -17.27 -0.79
CA GLU A 82 -7.59 -18.71 -0.93
C GLU A 82 -7.68 -19.23 -2.38
N HIS A 83 -8.10 -18.40 -3.35
CA HIS A 83 -8.20 -18.78 -4.76
C HIS A 83 -7.14 -18.10 -5.61
N PRO A 84 -6.17 -18.84 -6.19
CA PRO A 84 -5.09 -18.26 -6.99
C PRO A 84 -5.57 -17.57 -8.26
N ALA A 85 -6.77 -17.88 -8.74
CA ALA A 85 -7.38 -17.25 -9.93
C ALA A 85 -7.93 -15.85 -9.66
N LEU A 86 -8.25 -15.51 -8.40
CA LEU A 86 -8.92 -14.27 -8.02
C LEU A 86 -7.96 -13.30 -7.32
N THR A 87 -8.28 -12.02 -7.33
CA THR A 87 -7.55 -10.94 -6.65
C THR A 87 -8.53 -10.03 -5.93
N GLN A 88 -8.07 -9.33 -4.87
CA GLN A 88 -8.92 -8.41 -4.09
C GLN A 88 -9.41 -7.19 -4.89
N SER A 89 -8.75 -6.88 -6.02
CA SER A 89 -9.27 -5.96 -7.04
C SER A 89 -9.52 -6.73 -8.32
N SER A 90 -10.65 -6.52 -8.99
CA SER A 90 -11.00 -7.24 -10.22
C SER A 90 -10.52 -6.56 -11.50
N GLY A 91 -10.05 -5.32 -11.41
CA GLY A 91 -9.51 -4.61 -12.56
C GLY A 91 -9.46 -3.10 -12.40
N TRP A 92 -9.12 -2.43 -13.50
CA TRP A 92 -9.03 -0.98 -13.61
C TRP A 92 -9.50 -0.52 -14.98
N LEU A 93 -10.32 0.53 -15.03
CA LEU A 93 -10.87 1.11 -16.24
C LEU A 93 -9.77 1.46 -17.25
N ASP A 94 -9.91 0.97 -18.48
CA ASP A 94 -8.98 1.15 -19.60
C ASP A 94 -7.53 0.70 -19.35
N ALA A 95 -7.28 -0.11 -18.30
CA ALA A 95 -5.93 -0.54 -17.93
C ALA A 95 -5.76 -2.05 -17.87
N TRP A 96 -6.41 -2.73 -16.95
CA TRP A 96 -6.27 -4.18 -16.78
C TRP A 96 -7.54 -4.82 -16.24
N ARG A 97 -7.67 -6.13 -16.43
CA ARG A 97 -8.68 -6.98 -15.79
C ARG A 97 -7.99 -8.17 -15.17
N SER A 98 -8.47 -8.61 -14.02
CA SER A 98 -7.96 -9.80 -13.36
C SER A 98 -8.17 -11.02 -14.23
N ALA A 99 -7.05 -11.67 -14.58
CA ALA A 99 -7.04 -12.89 -15.36
C ALA A 99 -6.02 -13.85 -14.74
N PRO A 100 -6.33 -15.16 -14.61
CA PRO A 100 -5.49 -16.11 -13.91
C PRO A 100 -4.14 -16.31 -14.62
N SER A 101 -3.07 -16.45 -13.82
CA SER A 101 -1.82 -17.01 -14.29
C SER A 101 -2.02 -18.41 -14.87
N ARG A 102 -1.17 -18.86 -15.79
CA ARG A 102 -1.33 -20.18 -16.40
C ARG A 102 -1.06 -21.31 -15.42
N TYR A 103 -0.02 -21.14 -14.60
CA TYR A 103 0.36 -22.09 -13.55
C TYR A 103 0.65 -21.36 -12.24
N VAL A 104 0.47 -22.07 -11.14
CA VAL A 104 0.83 -21.60 -9.79
C VAL A 104 1.70 -22.63 -9.09
N VAL A 105 2.79 -22.15 -8.48
CA VAL A 105 3.51 -22.87 -7.43
C VAL A 105 3.01 -22.36 -6.09
N ALA A 106 2.22 -23.17 -5.37
CA ALA A 106 1.79 -22.88 -4.01
C ALA A 106 2.94 -23.17 -3.04
N ALA A 107 3.94 -22.29 -3.01
CA ALA A 107 5.20 -22.48 -2.32
C ALA A 107 5.02 -22.67 -0.81
N ARG A 108 5.74 -23.63 -0.24
CA ARG A 108 5.80 -23.93 1.20
C ARG A 108 7.14 -23.57 1.83
N SER A 109 8.16 -23.36 0.99
CA SER A 109 9.53 -23.07 1.42
C SER A 109 10.23 -22.09 0.48
N ALA A 110 11.32 -21.47 0.97
CA ALA A 110 12.19 -20.64 0.14
C ALA A 110 12.83 -21.45 -1.01
N GLN A 111 12.99 -22.78 -0.84
CA GLN A 111 13.52 -23.65 -1.90
C GLN A 111 12.51 -23.83 -3.04
N ASP A 112 11.22 -24.02 -2.75
CA ASP A 112 10.17 -24.08 -3.79
C ASP A 112 10.17 -22.78 -4.60
N VAL A 113 10.26 -21.66 -3.91
CA VAL A 113 10.36 -20.33 -4.55
C VAL A 113 11.62 -20.27 -5.43
N ALA A 114 12.79 -20.73 -4.95
CA ALA A 114 14.02 -20.71 -5.70
C ALA A 114 13.94 -21.57 -6.98
N GLN A 115 13.29 -22.73 -6.92
CA GLN A 115 13.08 -23.57 -8.10
C GLN A 115 12.16 -22.90 -9.12
N ALA A 116 11.05 -22.30 -8.67
CA ALA A 116 10.13 -21.56 -9.55
C ALA A 116 10.81 -20.35 -10.23
N VAL A 117 11.64 -19.61 -9.49
CA VAL A 117 12.43 -18.48 -10.02
C VAL A 117 13.43 -18.95 -11.08
N ARG A 118 14.20 -20.02 -10.80
CA ARG A 118 15.15 -20.59 -11.76
C ARG A 118 14.46 -21.09 -13.03
N PHE A 119 13.32 -21.76 -12.88
CA PHE A 119 12.52 -22.24 -13.98
C PHE A 119 12.00 -21.09 -14.85
N ALA A 120 11.39 -20.08 -14.24
CA ALA A 120 10.89 -18.92 -14.97
C ALA A 120 12.01 -18.18 -15.73
N ARG A 121 13.20 -18.06 -15.11
CA ARG A 121 14.38 -17.48 -15.75
C ARG A 121 14.88 -18.32 -16.92
N ALA A 122 15.00 -19.63 -16.74
CA ALA A 122 15.51 -20.54 -17.78
C ALA A 122 14.62 -20.56 -19.02
N HIS A 123 13.32 -20.49 -18.85
CA HIS A 123 12.32 -20.51 -19.92
C HIS A 123 11.83 -19.11 -20.33
N ASN A 124 12.45 -18.03 -19.84
CA ASN A 124 12.07 -16.64 -20.12
C ASN A 124 10.57 -16.35 -19.92
N LEU A 125 9.99 -16.88 -18.85
CA LEU A 125 8.57 -16.72 -18.53
C LEU A 125 8.30 -15.40 -17.79
N ARG A 126 7.07 -14.91 -17.92
CA ARG A 126 6.53 -13.91 -17.02
C ARG A 126 6.34 -14.53 -15.64
N LEU A 127 7.00 -13.96 -14.62
CA LEU A 127 6.87 -14.41 -13.23
C LEU A 127 5.99 -13.43 -12.46
N VAL A 128 5.02 -13.96 -11.71
CA VAL A 128 4.12 -13.20 -10.83
C VAL A 128 4.35 -13.65 -9.40
N VAL A 129 4.39 -12.71 -8.48
CA VAL A 129 4.51 -12.99 -7.03
C VAL A 129 3.23 -12.56 -6.35
N ARG A 130 2.61 -13.45 -5.58
CA ARG A 130 1.38 -13.17 -4.87
C ARG A 130 1.46 -13.63 -3.41
N GLY A 131 1.15 -12.72 -2.47
CA GLY A 131 0.80 -13.01 -1.08
C GLY A 131 -0.72 -12.94 -0.87
N GLY A 132 -1.26 -11.85 -0.32
CA GLY A 132 -2.68 -11.62 -0.10
C GLY A 132 -3.49 -11.22 -1.35
N GLY A 133 -2.85 -10.79 -2.42
CA GLY A 133 -3.53 -10.42 -3.68
C GLY A 133 -4.23 -9.07 -3.67
N HIS A 134 -3.81 -8.13 -2.82
CA HIS A 134 -4.42 -6.81 -2.64
C HIS A 134 -3.89 -5.69 -3.55
N SER A 135 -2.99 -5.98 -4.49
CA SER A 135 -2.47 -4.92 -5.37
C SER A 135 -3.57 -4.31 -6.25
N TYR A 136 -3.67 -2.98 -6.25
CA TYR A 136 -4.60 -2.25 -7.13
C TYR A 136 -4.11 -2.19 -8.58
N LEU A 137 -2.79 -2.33 -8.79
CA LEU A 137 -2.15 -2.21 -10.10
C LEU A 137 -2.02 -3.55 -10.86
N GLY A 138 -2.83 -4.56 -10.54
CA GLY A 138 -2.88 -5.82 -11.29
C GLY A 138 -1.65 -6.72 -11.17
N GLN A 139 -0.78 -6.46 -10.19
CA GLN A 139 0.52 -7.16 -10.06
C GLN A 139 0.39 -8.60 -9.54
N SER A 140 -0.76 -8.94 -8.97
CA SER A 140 -0.97 -10.22 -8.25
C SER A 140 -1.48 -11.35 -9.15
N ASN A 141 -1.82 -11.07 -10.40
CA ASN A 141 -2.29 -12.06 -11.37
C ASN A 141 -2.13 -11.53 -12.80
N VAL A 142 -1.52 -12.31 -13.68
CA VAL A 142 -1.27 -11.93 -15.08
C VAL A 142 -1.42 -13.18 -15.95
N PRO A 143 -2.17 -13.16 -17.06
CA PRO A 143 -2.28 -14.31 -17.97
C PRO A 143 -0.92 -14.69 -18.54
N ASP A 144 -0.78 -15.91 -19.07
CA ASP A 144 0.45 -16.44 -19.65
C ASP A 144 1.68 -16.37 -18.72
N SER A 145 1.47 -16.44 -17.41
CA SER A 145 2.56 -16.36 -16.43
C SER A 145 2.65 -17.60 -15.54
N LEU A 146 3.80 -17.73 -14.88
CA LEU A 146 3.98 -18.59 -13.71
C LEU A 146 3.82 -17.75 -12.45
N MET A 147 2.89 -18.14 -11.57
CA MET A 147 2.70 -17.48 -10.27
C MET A 147 3.49 -18.22 -9.19
N VAL A 148 4.25 -17.48 -8.39
CA VAL A 148 4.73 -17.92 -7.08
C VAL A 148 3.75 -17.39 -6.03
N TRP A 149 2.99 -18.29 -5.44
CA TRP A 149 1.99 -17.98 -4.43
C TRP A 149 2.49 -18.35 -3.05
N THR A 150 2.74 -17.36 -2.21
CA THR A 150 3.36 -17.55 -0.89
C THR A 150 2.36 -17.87 0.21
N ARG A 151 1.06 -17.96 -0.09
CA ARG A 151 -0.03 -18.09 0.90
C ARG A 151 0.18 -19.22 1.92
N ARG A 152 0.87 -20.29 1.53
CA ARG A 152 1.18 -21.45 2.41
C ARG A 152 2.42 -21.24 3.29
N MET A 153 3.08 -20.09 3.15
CA MET A 153 4.23 -19.69 3.98
C MET A 153 3.74 -18.69 5.04
N ASP A 154 2.86 -19.11 5.92
CA ASP A 154 2.11 -18.25 6.84
C ASP A 154 2.54 -18.39 8.32
N GLN A 155 3.67 -19.03 8.58
CA GLN A 155 4.21 -19.23 9.91
C GLN A 155 4.53 -17.92 10.60
N ILE A 156 4.21 -17.83 11.90
CA ILE A 156 4.46 -16.66 12.73
C ILE A 156 5.17 -17.10 14.00
N ALA A 157 6.29 -16.45 14.32
CA ALA A 157 7.07 -16.70 15.53
C ALA A 157 7.38 -15.38 16.25
N VAL A 158 6.91 -15.26 17.49
CA VAL A 158 7.21 -14.11 18.35
C VAL A 158 8.52 -14.35 19.09
N HIS A 159 9.35 -13.33 19.20
CA HIS A 159 10.66 -13.37 19.84
C HIS A 159 10.74 -12.27 20.91
N ASP A 160 11.14 -12.64 22.13
CA ASP A 160 11.42 -11.66 23.18
C ASP A 160 12.74 -10.92 22.94
N ALA A 161 13.69 -11.57 22.29
CA ALA A 161 15.04 -11.07 22.07
C ALA A 161 15.61 -11.53 20.71
N PHE A 162 15.19 -10.89 19.61
CA PHE A 162 15.66 -11.18 18.27
C PHE A 162 16.90 -10.35 17.94
N ARG A 163 17.92 -11.00 17.38
CA ARG A 163 19.11 -10.35 16.82
C ARG A 163 19.22 -10.70 15.33
N PRO A 164 19.23 -9.70 14.42
CA PRO A 164 19.46 -9.97 13.00
C PRO A 164 20.78 -10.69 12.74
N LYS A 165 20.79 -11.58 11.77
CA LYS A 165 21.95 -12.42 11.45
C LYS A 165 23.18 -11.57 11.09
N GLY A 166 24.28 -11.76 11.81
CA GLY A 166 25.54 -11.01 11.60
C GLY A 166 25.54 -9.60 12.20
N SER A 167 24.51 -9.21 12.94
CA SER A 167 24.44 -7.92 13.63
C SER A 167 25.10 -8.00 15.01
N SER A 168 25.82 -6.94 15.39
CA SER A 168 26.33 -6.71 16.75
C SER A 168 25.37 -5.92 17.63
N ALA A 169 24.24 -5.43 17.09
CA ALA A 169 23.24 -4.67 17.85
C ALA A 169 22.63 -5.51 18.98
N ALA A 170 22.17 -4.84 20.03
CA ALA A 170 21.42 -5.50 21.09
C ALA A 170 20.17 -6.19 20.52
N PRO A 171 19.80 -7.38 21.04
CA PRO A 171 18.55 -8.02 20.64
C PRO A 171 17.35 -7.19 21.07
N VAL A 172 16.27 -7.25 20.27
CA VAL A 172 15.02 -6.52 20.52
C VAL A 172 13.83 -7.46 20.38
N PRO A 173 12.70 -7.17 21.04
CA PRO A 173 11.46 -7.89 20.81
C PRO A 173 11.02 -7.78 19.35
N ALA A 174 10.61 -8.90 18.76
CA ALA A 174 10.29 -8.97 17.34
C ALA A 174 9.26 -10.05 17.02
N VAL A 175 8.77 -10.04 15.78
CA VAL A 175 8.00 -11.15 15.21
C VAL A 175 8.53 -11.50 13.84
N SER A 176 8.80 -12.80 13.60
CA SER A 176 9.08 -13.35 12.27
C SER A 176 7.78 -13.83 11.65
N VAL A 177 7.50 -13.38 10.44
CA VAL A 177 6.24 -13.63 9.73
C VAL A 177 6.56 -14.15 8.32
N GLY A 178 6.03 -15.31 7.97
CA GLY A 178 6.11 -15.85 6.61
C GLY A 178 5.33 -14.97 5.62
N ALA A 179 5.82 -14.91 4.39
CA ALA A 179 5.31 -13.97 3.38
C ALA A 179 3.86 -14.23 2.94
N GLY A 180 3.29 -15.39 3.27
CA GLY A 180 1.89 -15.75 3.01
C GLY A 180 0.91 -15.34 4.11
N ALA A 181 1.41 -14.92 5.28
CA ALA A 181 0.56 -14.48 6.38
C ALA A 181 -0.15 -13.16 6.06
N ILE A 182 -1.36 -13.02 6.61
CA ILE A 182 -2.15 -11.80 6.57
C ILE A 182 -2.06 -11.04 7.90
N TRP A 183 -2.38 -9.75 7.88
CA TRP A 183 -2.22 -8.90 9.06
C TRP A 183 -3.07 -9.35 10.24
N LEU A 184 -4.28 -9.87 10.02
CA LEU A 184 -5.09 -10.42 11.12
C LEU A 184 -4.32 -11.47 11.93
N ARG A 185 -3.64 -12.40 11.25
CA ARG A 185 -2.86 -13.45 11.92
C ARG A 185 -1.67 -12.89 12.68
N ALA A 186 -0.99 -11.90 12.12
CA ALA A 186 0.10 -11.23 12.81
C ALA A 186 -0.38 -10.51 14.07
N TYR A 187 -1.50 -9.79 14.01
CA TYR A 187 -2.09 -9.13 15.18
C TYR A 187 -2.59 -10.12 16.23
N GLN A 188 -3.23 -11.21 15.81
CA GLN A 188 -3.67 -12.26 16.74
C GLN A 188 -2.48 -12.87 17.50
N ALA A 189 -1.40 -13.18 16.81
CA ALA A 189 -0.21 -13.72 17.46
C ALA A 189 0.49 -12.71 18.37
N VAL A 190 0.64 -11.47 17.91
CA VAL A 190 1.44 -10.45 18.61
C VAL A 190 0.60 -9.70 19.64
N SER A 191 -0.59 -9.19 19.26
CA SER A 191 -1.37 -8.32 20.15
C SER A 191 -2.24 -9.13 21.11
N VAL A 192 -2.98 -10.10 20.60
CA VAL A 192 -3.85 -10.95 21.43
C VAL A 192 -3.01 -11.98 22.18
N GLY A 193 -2.10 -12.67 21.52
CA GLY A 193 -1.29 -13.73 22.13
C GLY A 193 -0.19 -13.19 23.06
N ALA A 194 0.71 -12.37 22.53
CA ALA A 194 1.92 -11.94 23.25
C ALA A 194 1.77 -10.60 24.01
N GLY A 195 0.64 -9.88 23.86
CA GLY A 195 0.42 -8.60 24.55
C GLY A 195 1.37 -7.48 24.08
N ARG A 196 1.82 -7.54 22.82
CA ARG A 196 2.67 -6.54 22.18
C ARG A 196 1.98 -5.97 20.93
N TYR A 197 2.55 -4.93 20.34
CA TYR A 197 2.05 -4.35 19.08
C TYR A 197 3.06 -4.55 17.95
N VAL A 198 2.58 -4.88 16.77
CA VAL A 198 3.35 -4.87 15.52
C VAL A 198 2.74 -3.85 14.57
N GLN A 199 3.57 -2.96 13.99
CA GLN A 199 3.09 -1.94 13.06
C GLN A 199 2.82 -2.54 11.68
N GLY A 200 1.55 -2.53 11.27
CA GLY A 200 1.09 -3.11 10.02
C GLY A 200 -0.08 -2.39 9.38
N GLY A 201 -0.83 -3.04 8.50
CA GLY A 201 -2.00 -2.49 7.82
C GLY A 201 -3.29 -2.57 8.61
N GLY A 202 -4.28 -1.75 8.27
CA GLY A 202 -5.62 -1.78 8.88
C GLY A 202 -6.45 -2.99 8.42
N CYS A 203 -6.50 -3.26 7.10
CA CYS A 203 -7.32 -4.35 6.56
C CYS A 203 -6.77 -5.72 6.94
N THR A 204 -7.66 -6.58 7.42
CA THR A 204 -7.31 -7.87 8.04
C THR A 204 -6.69 -8.89 7.09
N THR A 205 -7.12 -8.91 5.81
CA THR A 205 -6.70 -9.90 4.80
C THR A 205 -5.50 -9.46 3.94
N VAL A 206 -4.99 -8.24 4.14
CA VAL A 206 -3.80 -7.75 3.43
C VAL A 206 -2.57 -8.59 3.82
N GLY A 207 -1.80 -9.01 2.82
CA GLY A 207 -0.57 -9.78 3.01
C GLY A 207 0.54 -8.95 3.65
N VAL A 208 1.20 -9.51 4.68
CA VAL A 208 2.23 -8.81 5.46
C VAL A 208 3.41 -8.39 4.58
N ALA A 209 3.94 -9.28 3.76
CA ALA A 209 5.15 -9.02 2.99
C ALA A 209 4.97 -7.91 1.94
N GLY A 210 3.83 -7.88 1.24
CA GLY A 210 3.54 -6.85 0.23
C GLY A 210 3.42 -5.46 0.86
N LEU A 211 2.74 -5.35 1.99
CA LEU A 211 2.56 -4.10 2.70
C LEU A 211 3.90 -3.58 3.25
N VAL A 212 4.76 -4.44 3.82
CA VAL A 212 6.10 -4.06 4.30
C VAL A 212 6.96 -3.51 3.16
N GLN A 213 6.97 -4.19 2.00
CA GLN A 213 7.74 -3.74 0.83
C GLN A 213 7.24 -2.41 0.24
N GLY A 214 5.95 -2.08 0.40
CA GLY A 214 5.40 -0.76 0.06
C GLY A 214 5.52 0.27 1.18
N ASN A 215 6.16 -0.07 2.30
CA ASN A 215 6.27 0.79 3.49
C ASN A 215 4.90 1.21 4.05
N GLY A 216 4.01 0.24 4.24
CA GLY A 216 2.60 0.45 4.56
C GLY A 216 2.31 1.09 5.90
N PHE A 217 1.04 1.49 6.04
CA PHE A 217 0.48 2.21 7.18
C PHE A 217 -0.63 1.41 7.83
N GLY A 218 -0.88 1.68 9.11
CA GLY A 218 -2.04 1.23 9.86
C GLY A 218 -2.50 2.32 10.83
N SER A 219 -3.55 2.06 11.58
CA SER A 219 -4.23 3.06 12.41
C SER A 219 -3.30 3.84 13.34
N PHE A 220 -2.22 3.20 13.82
CA PHE A 220 -1.30 3.78 14.79
C PHE A 220 0.07 4.17 14.21
N SER A 221 0.18 4.35 12.90
CA SER A 221 1.45 4.75 12.26
C SER A 221 1.99 6.07 12.78
N LYS A 222 1.13 6.99 13.21
CA LYS A 222 1.54 8.26 13.82
C LYS A 222 2.37 8.06 15.09
N ARG A 223 2.22 6.95 15.80
CA ARG A 223 3.02 6.61 16.99
C ARG A 223 4.22 5.75 16.66
N TYR A 224 4.01 4.69 15.87
CA TYR A 224 5.01 3.64 15.70
C TYR A 224 5.81 3.74 14.41
N GLY A 225 5.43 4.64 13.49
CA GLY A 225 6.03 4.75 12.16
C GLY A 225 5.35 3.83 11.15
N THR A 226 6.05 3.51 10.07
CA THR A 226 5.56 2.66 8.97
C THR A 226 5.96 1.20 9.15
N ALA A 227 5.28 0.28 8.47
CA ALA A 227 5.59 -1.15 8.55
C ALA A 227 7.01 -1.48 8.06
N GLY A 228 7.45 -0.86 6.95
CA GLY A 228 8.82 -1.03 6.44
C GLY A 228 9.88 -0.45 7.38
N ALA A 229 9.57 0.62 8.12
CA ALA A 229 10.47 1.19 9.13
C ALA A 229 10.72 0.23 10.32
N SER A 230 9.80 -0.71 10.56
CA SER A 230 9.92 -1.73 11.62
C SER A 230 10.67 -2.98 11.17
N LEU A 231 11.06 -3.09 9.87
CA LEU A 231 11.79 -4.24 9.34
C LEU A 231 13.18 -4.36 9.96
N LEU A 232 13.48 -5.53 10.53
CA LEU A 232 14.78 -5.88 11.11
C LEU A 232 15.58 -6.79 10.20
N GLU A 233 14.91 -7.76 9.55
CA GLU A 233 15.50 -8.75 8.67
C GLU A 233 14.46 -9.27 7.68
N ALA A 234 14.90 -9.65 6.48
CA ALA A 234 14.05 -10.37 5.53
C ALA A 234 14.81 -11.56 4.93
N GLU A 235 14.07 -12.58 4.53
CA GLU A 235 14.53 -13.65 3.65
C GLU A 235 13.89 -13.44 2.27
N VAL A 236 14.70 -13.44 1.22
CA VAL A 236 14.27 -13.13 -0.15
C VAL A 236 14.98 -14.02 -1.15
N VAL A 237 14.24 -14.49 -2.16
CA VAL A 237 14.81 -15.20 -3.33
C VAL A 237 14.95 -14.19 -4.46
N THR A 238 16.18 -13.91 -4.85
CA THR A 238 16.54 -12.96 -5.91
C THR A 238 16.50 -13.59 -7.31
N ALA A 239 16.66 -12.80 -8.38
CA ALA A 239 16.50 -13.26 -9.77
C ALA A 239 17.50 -14.36 -10.19
N ASP A 240 18.63 -14.50 -9.49
CA ASP A 240 19.57 -15.59 -9.67
C ASP A 240 19.11 -16.92 -9.02
N GLY A 241 17.97 -16.93 -8.36
CA GLY A 241 17.43 -18.08 -7.63
C GLY A 241 18.14 -18.38 -6.31
N GLN A 242 18.92 -17.42 -5.78
CA GLN A 242 19.58 -17.56 -4.46
C GLN A 242 18.66 -17.10 -3.35
N VAL A 243 18.63 -17.87 -2.25
CA VAL A 243 17.98 -17.48 -1.00
C VAL A 243 18.93 -16.60 -0.20
N ARG A 244 18.53 -15.38 0.09
CA ARG A 244 19.33 -14.39 0.82
C ARG A 244 18.64 -13.98 2.10
N VAL A 245 19.41 -13.92 3.20
CA VAL A 245 18.98 -13.23 4.43
C VAL A 245 19.60 -11.85 4.42
N VAL A 246 18.75 -10.82 4.46
CA VAL A 246 19.13 -9.43 4.29
C VAL A 246 18.71 -8.59 5.50
N ASN A 247 19.61 -7.74 5.98
CA ASN A 247 19.41 -6.82 7.09
C ASN A 247 20.47 -5.69 7.01
N ARG A 248 20.56 -4.82 8.01
CA ARG A 248 21.55 -3.72 8.03
C ARG A 248 23.00 -4.18 7.94
N ALA A 249 23.33 -5.39 8.41
CA ALA A 249 24.68 -5.94 8.38
C ALA A 249 24.95 -6.83 7.15
N ARG A 250 23.91 -7.28 6.48
CA ARG A 250 23.97 -8.22 5.34
C ARG A 250 23.14 -7.71 4.18
N GLU A 251 23.77 -7.50 3.02
CA GLU A 251 23.13 -6.97 1.81
C GLU A 251 22.32 -5.67 2.10
N PRO A 252 22.93 -4.65 2.74
CA PRO A 252 22.24 -3.50 3.28
C PRO A 252 21.47 -2.68 2.22
N ASP A 253 21.94 -2.69 0.97
CA ASP A 253 21.25 -2.01 -0.13
C ASP A 253 19.95 -2.70 -0.50
N LEU A 254 19.95 -4.03 -0.63
CA LEU A 254 18.74 -4.80 -0.90
C LEU A 254 17.77 -4.70 0.29
N PHE A 255 18.29 -4.77 1.51
CA PHE A 255 17.48 -4.56 2.72
C PHE A 255 16.79 -3.20 2.74
N TRP A 256 17.52 -2.13 2.39
CA TRP A 256 16.93 -0.79 2.30
C TRP A 256 15.86 -0.71 1.21
N ALA A 257 16.10 -1.32 0.04
CA ALA A 257 15.13 -1.35 -1.05
C ALA A 257 13.82 -2.08 -0.67
N LEU A 258 13.88 -3.12 0.18
CA LEU A 258 12.69 -3.81 0.70
C LEU A 258 11.86 -2.97 1.67
N LYS A 259 12.38 -1.83 2.15
CA LYS A 259 11.71 -0.91 3.06
C LYS A 259 11.01 0.22 2.29
N GLY A 260 10.13 -0.12 1.34
CA GLY A 260 9.33 0.87 0.59
C GLY A 260 9.66 1.01 -0.89
N GLY A 261 10.57 0.21 -1.43
CA GLY A 261 10.88 0.22 -2.86
C GLY A 261 9.84 -0.49 -3.74
N GLY A 262 8.73 -0.95 -3.16
CA GLY A 262 7.63 -1.60 -3.86
C GLY A 262 7.72 -3.13 -3.91
N GLY A 263 6.56 -3.79 -3.80
CA GLY A 263 6.45 -5.25 -3.90
C GLY A 263 6.61 -5.77 -5.33
N GLY A 264 7.03 -7.04 -5.48
CA GLY A 264 7.16 -7.70 -6.78
C GLY A 264 8.33 -7.21 -7.64
N THR A 265 9.27 -6.45 -7.08
CA THR A 265 10.37 -5.78 -7.79
C THR A 265 11.75 -6.38 -7.51
N TRP A 266 12.01 -6.80 -6.28
CA TRP A 266 13.35 -7.12 -5.78
C TRP A 266 13.66 -8.61 -5.75
N GLY A 267 12.64 -9.43 -5.82
CA GLY A 267 12.65 -10.86 -5.61
C GLY A 267 11.36 -11.32 -4.95
N VAL A 268 11.32 -12.58 -4.56
CA VAL A 268 10.22 -13.14 -3.76
C VAL A 268 10.62 -13.13 -2.30
N VAL A 269 10.04 -12.26 -1.52
CA VAL A 269 10.20 -12.29 -0.06
C VAL A 269 9.48 -13.53 0.47
N THR A 270 10.17 -14.29 1.32
CA THR A 270 9.67 -15.53 1.92
C THR A 270 9.41 -15.39 3.41
N ARG A 271 10.10 -14.47 4.08
CA ARG A 271 9.90 -14.13 5.48
C ARG A 271 10.32 -12.69 5.76
N VAL A 272 9.62 -12.02 6.64
CA VAL A 272 10.02 -10.74 7.25
C VAL A 272 10.07 -10.87 8.76
N THR A 273 11.04 -10.19 9.40
CA THR A 273 11.09 -10.05 10.85
C THR A 273 10.94 -8.58 11.19
N LEU A 274 9.92 -8.25 11.97
CA LEU A 274 9.54 -6.89 12.33
C LEU A 274 9.79 -6.65 13.83
N ALA A 275 10.25 -5.46 14.18
CA ALA A 275 10.27 -5.03 15.58
C ALA A 275 8.83 -4.97 16.11
N THR A 276 8.64 -5.39 17.36
CA THR A 276 7.39 -5.20 18.09
C THR A 276 7.54 -4.11 19.14
N HIS A 277 6.44 -3.50 19.50
CA HIS A 277 6.35 -2.38 20.43
C HIS A 277 5.51 -2.79 21.65
N GLU A 278 5.51 -1.95 22.68
CA GLU A 278 4.54 -2.07 23.75
C GLU A 278 3.12 -1.88 23.20
N LEU A 279 2.21 -2.75 23.64
CA LEU A 279 0.81 -2.64 23.28
C LEU A 279 0.22 -1.41 23.97
N PRO A 280 -0.55 -0.55 23.28
CA PRO A 280 -1.33 0.49 23.93
C PRO A 280 -2.22 -0.12 25.04
N GLN A 281 -2.52 0.62 26.07
CA GLN A 281 -3.46 0.12 27.08
C GLN A 281 -4.88 0.11 26.55
N THR A 282 -5.25 1.16 25.85
CA THR A 282 -6.59 1.37 25.32
C THR A 282 -6.58 1.72 23.84
N VAL A 283 -7.64 1.34 23.15
CA VAL A 283 -7.98 1.77 21.80
C VAL A 283 -9.45 2.20 21.80
N GLY A 284 -9.78 3.21 21.03
CA GLY A 284 -11.15 3.65 20.86
C GLY A 284 -11.36 4.32 19.52
N GLY A 285 -12.59 4.73 19.23
CA GLY A 285 -12.95 5.37 17.97
C GLY A 285 -13.85 6.58 18.17
N VAL A 286 -13.78 7.50 17.21
CA VAL A 286 -14.70 8.63 17.08
C VAL A 286 -15.36 8.55 15.71
N ASN A 287 -16.69 8.40 15.72
CA ASN A 287 -17.52 8.51 14.54
C ASN A 287 -18.43 9.72 14.68
N LEU A 288 -18.28 10.69 13.80
CA LEU A 288 -19.03 11.94 13.82
C LEU A 288 -19.39 12.34 12.41
N THR A 289 -20.65 12.67 12.17
CA THR A 289 -21.09 13.28 10.92
C THR A 289 -21.68 14.65 11.21
N ILE A 290 -21.14 15.68 10.57
CA ILE A 290 -21.66 17.06 10.64
C ILE A 290 -22.08 17.47 9.24
N ARG A 291 -23.33 17.89 9.08
CA ARG A 291 -23.85 18.48 7.84
C ARG A 291 -23.96 19.98 7.97
N ALA A 292 -23.32 20.70 7.06
CA ALA A 292 -23.50 22.14 6.93
C ALA A 292 -24.65 22.46 5.97
N LYS A 293 -25.48 23.46 6.31
CA LYS A 293 -26.70 23.81 5.56
C LYS A 293 -26.43 24.71 4.36
N SER A 294 -25.21 25.25 4.23
CA SER A 294 -24.78 26.04 3.06
C SER A 294 -23.30 25.81 2.77
N ASP A 295 -22.85 26.21 1.60
CA ASP A 295 -21.46 26.15 1.19
C ASP A 295 -20.56 27.03 2.07
N GLU A 296 -21.05 28.19 2.49
CA GLU A 296 -20.33 29.09 3.41
C GLU A 296 -20.17 28.47 4.79
N ALA A 297 -21.24 27.84 5.30
CA ALA A 297 -21.19 27.11 6.57
C ALA A 297 -20.22 25.93 6.45
N PHE A 298 -20.18 25.23 5.30
CA PHE A 298 -19.25 24.12 5.10
C PHE A 298 -17.80 24.59 5.05
N ARG A 299 -17.47 25.70 4.37
CA ARG A 299 -16.13 26.29 4.44
C ARG A 299 -15.72 26.64 5.87
N ARG A 300 -16.63 27.24 6.65
CA ARG A 300 -16.35 27.52 8.07
C ARG A 300 -16.12 26.25 8.89
N LEU A 301 -16.88 25.20 8.62
CA LEU A 301 -16.69 23.89 9.27
C LEU A 301 -15.34 23.29 8.93
N LEU A 302 -14.95 23.28 7.65
CA LEU A 302 -13.63 22.79 7.23
C LEU A 302 -12.48 23.61 7.85
N ALA A 303 -12.63 24.95 7.89
CA ALA A 303 -11.65 25.82 8.53
C ALA A 303 -11.52 25.51 10.03
N ARG A 304 -12.66 25.37 10.71
CA ARG A 304 -12.67 24.99 12.14
C ARG A 304 -12.06 23.61 12.37
N PHE A 305 -12.34 22.64 11.49
CA PHE A 305 -11.76 21.30 11.60
C PHE A 305 -10.24 21.30 11.38
N VAL A 306 -9.73 22.04 10.38
CA VAL A 306 -8.28 22.13 10.11
C VAL A 306 -7.53 22.75 11.28
N ASP A 307 -8.05 23.83 11.84
CA ASP A 307 -7.52 24.46 13.06
C ASP A 307 -7.58 23.54 14.27
N HIS A 308 -8.73 22.88 14.46
CA HIS A 308 -8.93 21.89 15.51
C HIS A 308 -7.96 20.72 15.42
N TYR A 309 -7.76 20.16 14.22
CA TYR A 309 -6.78 19.09 14.01
C TYR A 309 -5.36 19.57 14.36
N ALA A 310 -4.97 20.73 13.85
CA ALA A 310 -3.63 21.28 14.10
C ALA A 310 -3.36 21.51 15.60
N THR A 311 -4.39 21.87 16.38
CA THR A 311 -4.27 22.26 17.78
C THR A 311 -4.43 21.09 18.75
N HIS A 312 -5.35 20.14 18.45
CA HIS A 312 -5.77 19.11 19.41
C HIS A 312 -5.45 17.68 18.98
N LEU A 313 -5.39 17.41 17.65
CA LEU A 313 -5.33 16.05 17.13
C LEU A 313 -3.99 15.73 16.41
N PHE A 314 -3.14 16.73 16.17
CA PHE A 314 -1.84 16.54 15.52
C PHE A 314 -0.80 15.99 16.51
N ASN A 315 -1.00 14.74 16.93
CA ASN A 315 -0.16 14.06 17.93
C ASN A 315 -0.23 12.53 17.70
N PRO A 316 0.56 11.72 18.43
CA PRO A 316 0.63 10.27 18.23
C PRO A 316 -0.63 9.47 18.58
N HIS A 317 -1.62 10.06 19.22
CA HIS A 317 -2.80 9.32 19.69
C HIS A 317 -3.81 9.03 18.58
N TRP A 318 -3.88 9.87 17.52
CA TRP A 318 -4.97 9.86 16.54
C TRP A 318 -4.55 9.33 15.18
N GLY A 319 -5.43 8.56 14.55
CA GLY A 319 -5.27 8.04 13.19
C GLY A 319 -6.62 7.87 12.48
N GLU A 320 -6.58 7.28 11.28
CA GLU A 320 -7.68 7.03 10.36
C GLU A 320 -8.23 8.29 9.68
N THR A 321 -9.52 8.39 9.34
CA THR A 321 -9.97 9.18 8.19
C THR A 321 -10.96 10.27 8.55
N VAL A 322 -10.92 11.35 7.75
CA VAL A 322 -11.99 12.37 7.68
C VAL A 322 -12.31 12.66 6.22
N HIS A 323 -13.60 12.71 5.90
CA HIS A 323 -14.11 12.84 4.54
C HIS A 323 -14.90 14.13 4.38
N ALA A 324 -14.57 14.94 3.38
CA ALA A 324 -15.39 16.05 2.91
C ALA A 324 -16.22 15.59 1.71
N ARG A 325 -17.54 15.59 1.87
CA ARG A 325 -18.48 15.08 0.86
C ARG A 325 -19.10 16.20 0.02
N PRO A 326 -19.54 15.90 -1.22
CA PRO A 326 -20.15 16.89 -2.12
C PRO A 326 -21.42 17.55 -1.57
N ASP A 327 -22.13 16.92 -0.64
CA ASP A 327 -23.38 17.37 -0.03
C ASP A 327 -23.17 18.09 1.31
N ASN A 328 -22.00 18.71 1.50
CA ASN A 328 -21.62 19.49 2.67
C ASN A 328 -21.56 18.68 3.99
N ARG A 329 -21.28 17.38 3.91
CA ARG A 329 -21.02 16.57 5.09
C ARG A 329 -19.52 16.44 5.35
N LEU A 330 -19.15 16.63 6.61
CA LEU A 330 -17.85 16.23 7.16
C LEU A 330 -18.06 14.96 7.97
N GLU A 331 -17.50 13.87 7.50
CA GLU A 331 -17.58 12.55 8.15
C GLU A 331 -16.24 12.22 8.76
N VAL A 332 -16.23 11.96 10.06
CA VAL A 332 -15.07 11.60 10.86
C VAL A 332 -15.18 10.13 11.23
N THR A 333 -14.16 9.37 10.88
CA THR A 333 -13.96 8.00 11.34
C THR A 333 -12.51 7.89 11.81
N MET A 334 -12.25 8.30 13.05
CA MET A 334 -10.90 8.29 13.62
C MET A 334 -10.79 7.25 14.73
N VAL A 335 -9.62 6.65 14.82
CA VAL A 335 -9.23 5.72 15.87
C VAL A 335 -8.18 6.40 16.75
N PHE A 336 -8.26 6.17 18.05
CA PHE A 336 -7.27 6.66 19.00
C PHE A 336 -6.70 5.54 19.87
N GLN A 337 -5.55 5.82 20.48
CA GLN A 337 -4.87 4.91 21.41
C GLN A 337 -4.38 5.66 22.65
N ASP A 338 -4.27 4.92 23.78
CA ASP A 338 -3.76 5.44 25.05
C ASP A 338 -4.47 6.71 25.55
N LEU A 339 -5.77 6.80 25.32
CA LEU A 339 -6.64 7.81 25.88
C LEU A 339 -7.82 7.14 26.57
N THR A 340 -8.26 7.74 27.66
CA THR A 340 -9.55 7.45 28.25
C THR A 340 -10.69 8.02 27.40
N GLN A 341 -11.89 7.54 27.59
CA GLN A 341 -13.06 8.10 26.88
C GLN A 341 -13.28 9.58 27.22
N ALA A 342 -12.98 9.99 28.46
CA ALA A 342 -13.10 11.39 28.89
C ALA A 342 -12.08 12.29 28.18
N GLU A 343 -10.82 11.86 28.07
CA GLU A 343 -9.78 12.59 27.33
C GLU A 343 -10.11 12.68 25.84
N ALA A 344 -10.56 11.58 25.23
CA ALA A 344 -10.98 11.58 23.83
C ALA A 344 -12.15 12.55 23.58
N ARG A 345 -13.17 12.54 24.45
CA ARG A 345 -14.29 13.51 24.40
C ARG A 345 -13.80 14.94 24.59
N GLY A 346 -12.92 15.18 25.55
CA GLY A 346 -12.33 16.49 25.80
C GLY A 346 -11.57 17.03 24.60
N ALA A 347 -10.82 16.16 23.89
CA ALA A 347 -10.11 16.55 22.68
C ALA A 347 -11.06 17.04 21.56
N TRP A 348 -12.28 16.50 21.44
CA TRP A 348 -13.26 16.87 20.41
C TRP A 348 -14.26 17.94 20.84
N ALA A 349 -14.36 18.25 22.15
CA ALA A 349 -15.30 19.22 22.70
C ALA A 349 -15.24 20.59 22.00
N PRO A 350 -14.08 21.17 21.62
CA PRO A 350 -14.03 22.46 20.94
C PRO A 350 -14.70 22.46 19.56
N LEU A 351 -14.69 21.34 18.82
CA LEU A 351 -15.35 21.23 17.52
C LEU A 351 -16.85 21.03 17.68
N THR A 352 -17.29 20.17 18.60
CA THR A 352 -18.73 19.96 18.84
C THR A 352 -19.39 21.21 19.39
N ALA A 353 -18.75 21.90 20.35
CA ALA A 353 -19.25 23.18 20.87
C ALA A 353 -19.39 24.28 19.80
N PHE A 354 -18.47 24.32 18.82
CA PHE A 354 -18.60 25.23 17.68
C PHE A 354 -19.86 24.95 16.85
N CYS A 355 -20.16 23.69 16.59
CA CYS A 355 -21.36 23.29 15.85
C CYS A 355 -22.63 23.57 16.67
N ASP A 356 -22.63 23.26 17.97
CA ASP A 356 -23.76 23.45 18.89
C ASP A 356 -24.11 24.94 19.06
N ALA A 357 -23.12 25.82 18.99
CA ALA A 357 -23.32 27.26 19.06
C ALA A 357 -24.00 27.86 17.80
N SER A 358 -24.08 27.10 16.70
CA SER A 358 -24.67 27.57 15.45
C SER A 358 -25.65 26.56 14.82
N PRO A 359 -26.75 26.21 15.53
CA PRO A 359 -27.69 25.18 15.06
C PRO A 359 -28.44 25.59 13.79
N GLY A 360 -28.42 26.89 13.43
CA GLY A 360 -28.89 27.39 12.14
C GLY A 360 -28.02 26.94 10.95
N ASP A 361 -26.75 26.73 11.16
CA ASP A 361 -25.76 26.37 10.15
C ASP A 361 -25.43 24.87 10.09
N TYR A 362 -25.50 24.16 11.22
CA TYR A 362 -25.04 22.79 11.32
C TYR A 362 -26.10 21.84 11.88
N GLU A 363 -26.10 20.65 11.33
CA GLU A 363 -26.85 19.50 11.83
C GLU A 363 -25.83 18.44 12.27
N GLY A 364 -25.75 18.17 13.58
CA GLY A 364 -24.95 17.09 14.10
C GLY A 364 -25.75 15.80 14.14
N GLN A 365 -25.25 14.72 13.55
CA GLN A 365 -25.76 13.39 13.80
C GLN A 365 -24.81 12.73 14.79
N ASN A 366 -25.38 12.36 15.95
CA ASN A 366 -24.83 11.53 17.03
C ASN A 366 -23.32 11.24 16.93
N ALA A 367 -22.52 11.99 17.64
CA ALA A 367 -21.16 11.62 17.93
C ALA A 367 -21.18 10.31 18.73
N LEU A 368 -21.05 9.19 18.07
CA LEU A 368 -20.67 7.95 18.73
C LEU A 368 -19.19 8.12 19.06
N PHE A 369 -18.92 8.76 20.21
CA PHE A 369 -17.62 8.62 20.84
C PHE A 369 -17.52 7.16 21.24
N GLY A 370 -16.80 6.40 20.44
CA GLY A 370 -16.74 4.97 20.52
C GLY A 370 -16.33 4.50 21.89
N LEU A 371 -16.75 3.32 22.20
CA LEU A 371 -16.35 2.61 23.40
C LEU A 371 -14.82 2.54 23.41
N THR A 372 -14.20 3.01 24.48
CA THR A 372 -12.78 2.74 24.77
C THR A 372 -12.66 1.30 25.23
N ILE A 373 -11.87 0.51 24.52
CA ILE A 373 -11.66 -0.91 24.82
C ILE A 373 -10.19 -1.18 25.17
N PRO A 374 -9.89 -2.25 25.93
CA PRO A 374 -8.52 -2.72 26.05
C PRO A 374 -7.93 -3.01 24.66
N ALA A 375 -6.74 -2.51 24.35
CA ALA A 375 -6.13 -2.66 23.03
C ALA A 375 -5.95 -4.12 22.61
N ARG A 376 -5.76 -5.03 23.55
CA ARG A 376 -5.68 -6.48 23.32
C ARG A 376 -6.95 -7.03 22.68
N GLY A 377 -8.12 -6.46 23.01
CA GLY A 377 -9.41 -6.87 22.44
C GLY A 377 -9.65 -6.42 20.99
N PHE A 378 -8.89 -5.43 20.48
CA PHE A 378 -9.15 -4.84 19.16
C PHE A 378 -9.02 -5.84 18.00
N TRP A 379 -8.15 -6.85 18.12
CA TRP A 379 -7.98 -7.93 17.15
C TRP A 379 -8.45 -9.30 17.66
N ASP A 380 -9.09 -9.34 18.81
CA ASP A 380 -9.70 -10.55 19.36
C ASP A 380 -11.13 -10.68 18.83
N ALA A 381 -11.37 -11.70 18.02
CA ALA A 381 -12.67 -11.90 17.36
C ALA A 381 -13.81 -12.12 18.37
N ASP A 382 -13.58 -12.85 19.45
CA ASP A 382 -14.62 -13.15 20.43
C ASP A 382 -14.96 -11.91 21.25
N PHE A 383 -13.93 -11.13 21.63
CA PHE A 383 -14.13 -9.83 22.24
C PHE A 383 -14.92 -8.87 21.33
N MET A 384 -14.53 -8.77 20.05
CA MET A 384 -15.18 -7.88 19.09
C MET A 384 -16.62 -8.30 18.81
N LYS A 385 -16.91 -9.60 18.67
CA LYS A 385 -18.27 -10.12 18.52
C LYS A 385 -19.16 -9.77 19.72
N ALA A 386 -18.60 -9.85 20.92
CA ALA A 386 -19.35 -9.60 22.15
C ALA A 386 -19.61 -8.09 22.40
N HIS A 387 -18.66 -7.20 22.03
CA HIS A 387 -18.70 -5.80 22.43
C HIS A 387 -18.92 -4.82 21.27
N LEU A 388 -18.51 -5.16 20.05
CA LEU A 388 -18.58 -4.30 18.86
C LEU A 388 -18.96 -5.08 17.60
N PRO A 389 -20.06 -5.88 17.60
CA PRO A 389 -20.40 -6.75 16.47
C PRO A 389 -20.68 -5.99 15.17
N ILE A 390 -21.06 -4.72 15.25
CA ILE A 390 -21.31 -3.87 14.07
C ILE A 390 -20.02 -3.54 13.32
N ALA A 391 -18.86 -3.52 14.02
CA ALA A 391 -17.58 -3.12 13.44
C ALA A 391 -16.93 -4.22 12.59
N ILE A 392 -17.35 -5.48 12.75
CA ILE A 392 -16.73 -6.62 12.09
C ILE A 392 -17.71 -7.46 11.29
N ARG A 393 -17.17 -8.23 10.37
CA ARG A 393 -17.87 -9.28 9.62
C ARG A 393 -17.08 -10.58 9.81
N PRO A 394 -17.61 -11.57 10.56
CA PRO A 394 -17.00 -12.89 10.66
C PRO A 394 -16.98 -13.59 9.30
N ASP A 395 -15.95 -14.40 9.05
CA ASP A 395 -15.90 -15.25 7.86
C ASP A 395 -17.05 -16.29 7.92
N PRO A 396 -17.99 -16.28 6.95
CA PRO A 396 -19.15 -17.15 6.98
C PRO A 396 -18.88 -18.54 6.39
N GLN A 397 -17.66 -18.82 5.90
CA GLN A 397 -17.39 -20.05 5.18
C GLN A 397 -17.39 -21.28 6.08
N PRO A 398 -17.90 -22.43 5.60
CA PRO A 398 -17.74 -23.70 6.30
C PRO A 398 -16.25 -24.00 6.54
N GLY A 399 -15.86 -24.23 7.79
CA GLY A 399 -14.47 -24.52 8.17
C GLY A 399 -13.59 -23.26 8.37
N ALA A 400 -14.15 -22.06 8.25
CA ALA A 400 -13.46 -20.83 8.64
C ALA A 400 -13.04 -20.90 10.12
N LYS A 401 -11.92 -20.27 10.45
CA LYS A 401 -11.50 -20.20 11.85
C LYS A 401 -12.43 -19.25 12.60
N PRO A 402 -12.88 -19.58 13.81
CA PRO A 402 -13.74 -18.68 14.61
C PRO A 402 -13.15 -17.30 14.84
N SER A 403 -11.83 -17.19 14.73
CA SER A 403 -11.08 -15.94 14.85
C SER A 403 -10.99 -15.11 13.56
N ASP A 404 -11.59 -15.57 12.45
CA ASP A 404 -11.55 -14.86 11.17
C ASP A 404 -12.67 -13.84 11.07
N PHE A 405 -12.27 -12.61 10.79
CA PHE A 405 -13.16 -11.49 10.51
C PHE A 405 -12.47 -10.41 9.67
N TRP A 406 -13.27 -9.57 9.03
CA TRP A 406 -12.79 -8.32 8.44
C TRP A 406 -13.58 -7.13 9.00
N TRP A 407 -13.02 -5.93 8.86
CA TRP A 407 -13.71 -4.72 9.27
C TRP A 407 -14.90 -4.45 8.34
N ALA A 408 -16.04 -4.11 8.91
CA ALA A 408 -17.26 -3.85 8.13
C ALA A 408 -17.06 -2.73 7.10
N GLY A 409 -16.23 -1.72 7.41
CA GLY A 409 -15.88 -0.63 6.51
C GLY A 409 -15.02 -1.03 5.31
N ASP A 410 -14.41 -2.22 5.30
CA ASP A 410 -13.62 -2.71 4.16
C ASP A 410 -14.46 -3.45 3.11
N SER A 411 -15.76 -3.70 3.37
CA SER A 411 -16.60 -4.56 2.53
C SER A 411 -16.77 -4.03 1.10
N ASP A 412 -16.84 -2.72 0.92
CA ASP A 412 -17.03 -2.08 -0.40
C ASP A 412 -15.80 -2.16 -1.31
N GLN A 413 -14.62 -2.49 -0.76
CA GLN A 413 -13.38 -2.62 -1.52
C GLN A 413 -13.16 -4.04 -2.05
N ILE A 414 -13.93 -5.04 -1.57
CA ILE A 414 -13.75 -6.44 -1.93
C ILE A 414 -14.10 -6.66 -3.40
N GLY A 415 -13.13 -7.10 -4.19
CA GLY A 415 -13.31 -7.33 -5.61
C GLY A 415 -13.49 -6.05 -6.45
N ALA A 416 -13.21 -4.87 -5.92
CA ALA A 416 -13.45 -3.60 -6.59
C ALA A 416 -12.85 -3.54 -8.01
N PHE A 417 -13.61 -2.92 -8.92
CA PHE A 417 -13.15 -2.50 -10.24
C PHE A 417 -12.93 -0.99 -10.24
N TRP A 418 -11.67 -0.57 -10.28
CA TRP A 418 -11.28 0.81 -10.11
C TRP A 418 -11.52 1.65 -11.38
N ALA A 419 -12.07 2.83 -11.23
CA ALA A 419 -12.11 3.85 -12.28
C ALA A 419 -10.90 4.78 -12.18
N ALA A 420 -10.56 5.20 -10.97
CA ALA A 420 -9.38 5.99 -10.62
C ALA A 420 -9.12 5.86 -9.11
N TYR A 421 -7.87 6.03 -8.73
CA TYR A 421 -7.45 6.10 -7.32
C TYR A 421 -6.24 7.03 -7.23
N ARG A 422 -6.44 8.26 -6.77
CA ARG A 422 -5.35 9.25 -6.65
C ARG A 422 -5.02 9.52 -5.20
N SER A 423 -3.73 9.66 -4.90
CA SER A 423 -3.28 10.05 -3.57
C SER A 423 -2.19 11.12 -3.62
N ALA A 424 -2.14 11.96 -2.57
CA ALA A 424 -1.18 13.05 -2.45
C ALA A 424 -0.76 13.26 -0.99
N TRP A 425 0.55 13.33 -0.71
CA TRP A 425 1.09 13.67 0.59
C TRP A 425 0.82 15.13 0.93
N LEU A 426 0.13 15.40 2.03
CA LEU A 426 -0.16 16.76 2.51
C LEU A 426 0.89 17.18 3.54
N PRO A 427 1.78 18.15 3.22
CA PRO A 427 2.85 18.55 4.12
C PRO A 427 2.32 19.27 5.36
N GLN A 428 2.93 19.02 6.52
CA GLN A 428 2.53 19.64 7.80
C GLN A 428 2.59 21.17 7.79
N SER A 429 3.33 21.77 6.85
CA SER A 429 3.34 23.23 6.68
C SER A 429 1.97 23.83 6.34
N LEU A 430 1.02 23.00 5.82
CA LEU A 430 -0.36 23.41 5.56
C LEU A 430 -1.18 23.59 6.85
N LEU A 431 -0.74 23.02 7.96
CA LEU A 431 -1.39 23.19 9.27
C LEU A 431 -0.97 24.50 9.97
N LYS A 432 0.03 25.22 9.46
CA LYS A 432 0.42 26.52 10.00
C LYS A 432 -0.68 27.56 9.74
N PRO A 433 -1.01 28.46 10.69
CA PRO A 433 -2.13 29.40 10.57
C PRO A 433 -2.18 30.15 9.23
N GLN A 434 -1.02 30.62 8.73
CA GLN A 434 -0.93 31.35 7.46
C GLN A 434 -1.22 30.52 6.20
N ASN A 435 -1.26 29.19 6.31
CA ASN A 435 -1.47 28.27 5.18
C ASN A 435 -2.83 27.54 5.25
N GLN A 436 -3.50 27.57 6.40
CA GLN A 436 -4.74 26.80 6.61
C GLN A 436 -5.84 27.22 5.62
N ALA A 437 -6.00 28.52 5.35
CA ALA A 437 -7.00 28.99 4.39
C ALA A 437 -6.82 28.35 3.00
N ARG A 438 -5.57 28.20 2.53
CA ARG A 438 -5.28 27.57 1.24
C ARG A 438 -5.65 26.08 1.24
N LEU A 439 -5.40 25.36 2.35
CA LEU A 439 -5.81 23.96 2.51
C LEU A 439 -7.32 23.83 2.50
N VAL A 440 -8.03 24.69 3.23
CA VAL A 440 -9.50 24.70 3.34
C VAL A 440 -10.16 24.92 1.98
N GLU A 441 -9.71 25.95 1.22
CA GLU A 441 -10.29 26.21 -0.10
C GLU A 441 -10.00 25.08 -1.09
N ALA A 442 -8.81 24.49 -1.09
CA ALA A 442 -8.49 23.34 -1.92
C ALA A 442 -9.37 22.12 -1.56
N TRP A 443 -9.56 21.85 -0.27
CA TRP A 443 -10.37 20.72 0.19
C TRP A 443 -11.86 20.94 -0.10
N PHE A 444 -12.36 22.17 0.10
CA PHE A 444 -13.72 22.55 -0.29
C PHE A 444 -13.93 22.38 -1.80
N ALA A 445 -13.04 22.93 -2.63
CA ALA A 445 -13.14 22.84 -4.10
C ALA A 445 -13.09 21.36 -4.56
N ALA A 446 -12.18 20.55 -4.01
CA ALA A 446 -12.10 19.12 -4.28
C ALA A 446 -13.43 18.42 -3.97
N SER A 447 -14.02 18.72 -2.82
CA SER A 447 -15.28 18.11 -2.38
C SER A 447 -16.46 18.39 -3.32
N ARG A 448 -16.40 19.45 -4.16
CA ARG A 448 -17.45 19.74 -5.16
C ARG A 448 -17.43 18.78 -6.35
N HIS A 449 -16.29 18.15 -6.60
CA HIS A 449 -16.12 17.17 -7.68
C HIS A 449 -16.35 15.73 -7.21
N ALA A 450 -15.74 15.36 -6.08
CA ALA A 450 -15.83 14.02 -5.49
C ALA A 450 -15.60 14.09 -3.98
N GLU A 451 -15.93 13.02 -3.27
CA GLU A 451 -15.49 12.83 -1.89
C GLU A 451 -13.97 12.94 -1.80
N ALA A 452 -13.48 13.82 -0.95
CA ALA A 452 -12.05 13.98 -0.70
C ALA A 452 -11.73 13.62 0.76
N SER A 453 -10.93 12.55 0.95
CA SER A 453 -10.60 12.04 2.28
C SER A 453 -9.17 12.35 2.68
N PHE A 454 -8.96 12.68 3.96
CA PHE A 454 -7.64 12.78 4.57
C PHE A 454 -7.44 11.58 5.49
N HIS A 455 -6.36 10.83 5.24
CA HIS A 455 -5.94 9.68 6.04
C HIS A 455 -4.81 10.12 6.97
N PHE A 456 -5.14 10.44 8.21
CA PHE A 456 -4.22 11.00 9.19
C PHE A 456 -3.24 9.97 9.76
N ASN A 457 -3.55 8.70 9.63
CA ASN A 457 -2.63 7.59 9.92
C ASN A 457 -1.58 7.37 8.81
N LYS A 458 -1.73 8.01 7.66
CA LYS A 458 -0.81 7.93 6.53
C LYS A 458 -0.06 9.25 6.39
N GLY A 459 1.12 9.29 6.95
CA GLY A 459 1.99 10.45 7.12
C GLY A 459 2.56 10.50 8.53
N ILE A 460 3.84 10.83 8.67
CA ILE A 460 4.59 10.64 9.92
C ILE A 460 4.87 11.96 10.65
N ALA A 461 4.51 13.10 10.06
CA ALA A 461 4.58 14.37 10.80
C ALA A 461 3.67 14.32 12.04
N GLY A 462 4.15 14.83 13.17
CA GLY A 462 3.48 14.72 14.48
C GLY A 462 3.76 13.42 15.24
N ALA A 463 4.54 12.50 14.66
CA ALA A 463 5.03 11.30 15.35
C ALA A 463 6.21 11.61 16.30
N PRO A 464 6.52 10.72 17.25
CA PRO A 464 7.74 10.82 18.05
C PRO A 464 9.00 10.87 17.16
N PRO A 465 10.05 11.61 17.59
CA PRO A 465 11.25 11.81 16.76
C PRO A 465 11.92 10.53 16.28
N GLU A 466 11.92 9.47 17.09
CA GLU A 466 12.49 8.17 16.74
C GLU A 466 11.66 7.44 15.66
N ALA A 467 10.35 7.61 15.62
CA ALA A 467 9.50 7.08 14.57
C ALA A 467 9.73 7.81 13.25
N VAL A 468 9.86 9.15 13.30
CA VAL A 468 10.23 9.96 12.13
C VAL A 468 11.61 9.57 11.60
N ALA A 469 12.61 9.39 12.47
CA ALA A 469 13.96 8.98 12.08
C ALA A 469 13.95 7.61 11.38
N ARG A 470 13.21 6.63 11.93
CA ARG A 470 13.06 5.31 11.29
C ARG A 470 12.36 5.39 9.95
N ALA A 471 11.33 6.22 9.80
CA ALA A 471 10.62 6.42 8.54
C ALA A 471 11.52 7.06 7.46
N ARG A 472 12.42 7.99 7.84
CA ARG A 472 13.41 8.58 6.93
C ARG A 472 14.46 7.58 6.44
N ASP A 473 14.71 6.49 7.18
CA ASP A 473 15.60 5.40 6.78
C ASP A 473 14.83 4.31 5.98
N THR A 474 13.95 4.73 5.08
CA THR A 474 13.22 3.86 4.16
C THR A 474 13.41 4.31 2.71
N ALA A 475 13.06 3.43 1.77
CA ALA A 475 13.21 3.73 0.35
C ALA A 475 12.04 4.54 -0.23
N THR A 476 10.96 4.72 0.53
CA THR A 476 9.78 5.49 0.10
C THR A 476 10.10 6.97 -0.10
N ASN A 477 9.16 7.71 -0.69
CA ASN A 477 9.31 9.16 -0.87
C ASN A 477 9.53 9.86 0.49
N PRO A 478 10.61 10.64 0.66
CA PRO A 478 10.88 11.35 1.92
C PRO A 478 9.76 12.28 2.38
N ALA A 479 8.87 12.72 1.47
CA ALA A 479 7.69 13.52 1.81
C ALA A 479 6.80 12.87 2.89
N VAL A 480 6.81 11.54 3.01
CA VAL A 480 6.07 10.78 4.05
C VAL A 480 6.41 11.28 5.46
N ALA A 481 7.69 11.59 5.72
CA ALA A 481 8.14 12.03 7.05
C ALA A 481 7.62 13.42 7.42
N ASP A 482 7.33 14.26 6.43
CA ASP A 482 6.88 15.63 6.61
C ASP A 482 5.37 15.80 6.34
N ALA A 483 4.69 14.74 5.90
CA ALA A 483 3.24 14.75 5.67
C ALA A 483 2.45 14.55 6.97
N PHE A 484 1.40 15.36 7.17
CA PHE A 484 0.46 15.16 8.28
C PHE A 484 -0.64 14.17 7.94
N ALA A 485 -0.94 14.02 6.65
CA ALA A 485 -1.93 13.08 6.12
C ALA A 485 -1.62 12.72 4.66
N LEU A 486 -2.25 11.64 4.19
CA LEU A 486 -2.41 11.33 2.78
C LEU A 486 -3.82 11.70 2.35
N CYS A 487 -3.96 12.61 1.37
CA CYS A 487 -5.25 12.81 0.71
C CYS A 487 -5.49 11.66 -0.26
N ILE A 488 -6.68 11.05 -0.21
CA ILE A 488 -7.11 10.01 -1.14
C ILE A 488 -8.45 10.41 -1.75
N ILE A 489 -8.54 10.27 -3.08
CA ILE A 489 -9.77 10.46 -3.84
C ILE A 489 -9.87 9.30 -4.83
N ALA A 490 -10.97 8.54 -4.76
CA ALA A 490 -11.11 7.33 -5.55
C ALA A 490 -12.55 7.14 -6.08
N ALA A 491 -12.67 6.36 -7.13
CA ALA A 491 -13.94 5.89 -7.67
C ALA A 491 -13.79 4.45 -8.16
N ALA A 492 -14.77 3.62 -7.83
CA ALA A 492 -14.81 2.21 -8.20
C ALA A 492 -16.25 1.75 -8.47
N ALA A 493 -16.37 0.58 -9.07
CA ALA A 493 -17.59 -0.23 -9.09
C ALA A 493 -17.35 -1.54 -8.32
N GLY A 494 -18.41 -2.31 -8.15
CA GLY A 494 -18.33 -3.67 -7.61
C GLY A 494 -17.53 -4.62 -8.50
N PRO A 495 -17.42 -5.90 -8.11
CA PRO A 495 -16.61 -6.88 -8.81
C PRO A 495 -16.95 -7.02 -10.30
N ALA A 496 -15.91 -7.11 -11.14
CA ALA A 496 -16.01 -7.25 -12.59
C ALA A 496 -15.19 -8.45 -13.11
N PHE A 497 -15.10 -9.52 -12.35
CA PHE A 497 -14.48 -10.77 -12.79
C PHE A 497 -15.23 -11.37 -14.00
N PRO A 498 -14.59 -12.24 -14.80
CA PRO A 498 -15.29 -13.02 -15.82
C PRO A 498 -16.54 -13.73 -15.20
N GLY A 499 -17.70 -13.64 -15.88
CA GLY A 499 -18.97 -14.15 -15.34
C GLY A 499 -19.80 -13.16 -14.50
N PHE A 500 -19.23 -12.00 -14.13
CA PHE A 500 -19.99 -10.93 -13.50
C PHE A 500 -20.64 -10.00 -14.53
N PRO A 501 -21.72 -9.28 -14.15
CA PRO A 501 -22.24 -8.18 -14.95
C PRO A 501 -21.14 -7.17 -15.24
N GLN A 502 -21.11 -6.63 -16.47
CA GLN A 502 -20.16 -5.56 -16.79
C GLN A 502 -20.54 -4.29 -16.05
N PRO A 503 -19.56 -3.60 -15.43
CA PRO A 503 -19.80 -2.29 -14.83
C PRO A 503 -20.30 -1.28 -15.88
N ASP A 504 -21.05 -0.29 -15.43
CA ASP A 504 -21.41 0.86 -16.25
C ASP A 504 -20.14 1.67 -16.57
N MET A 505 -19.62 1.47 -17.76
CA MET A 505 -18.35 2.07 -18.20
C MET A 505 -18.46 3.60 -18.35
N ALA A 506 -19.63 4.12 -18.73
CA ALA A 506 -19.85 5.58 -18.84
C ALA A 506 -19.84 6.24 -17.45
N ARG A 507 -20.50 5.62 -16.47
CA ARG A 507 -20.49 6.06 -15.06
C ARG A 507 -19.08 6.02 -14.48
N LEU A 508 -18.29 4.97 -14.77
CA LEU A 508 -16.91 4.85 -14.34
C LEU A 508 -16.01 5.94 -14.98
N ALA A 509 -16.15 6.19 -16.27
CA ALA A 509 -15.42 7.26 -16.96
C ALA A 509 -15.74 8.65 -16.36
N ALA A 510 -17.00 8.92 -16.09
CA ALA A 510 -17.42 10.15 -15.40
C ALA A 510 -16.85 10.19 -13.95
N GLY A 511 -16.81 9.07 -13.25
CA GLY A 511 -16.18 8.93 -11.94
C GLY A 511 -14.70 9.27 -11.98
N ARG A 512 -13.95 8.70 -12.94
CA ARG A 512 -12.53 9.02 -13.17
C ARG A 512 -12.32 10.52 -13.39
N ALA A 513 -13.10 11.14 -14.26
CA ALA A 513 -12.98 12.58 -14.53
C ALA A 513 -13.19 13.42 -13.26
N ARG A 514 -14.16 13.07 -12.43
CA ARG A 514 -14.39 13.75 -11.14
C ARG A 514 -13.24 13.56 -10.16
N VAL A 515 -12.68 12.36 -10.05
CA VAL A 515 -11.52 12.07 -9.19
C VAL A 515 -10.31 12.89 -9.61
N HIS A 516 -10.06 13.00 -10.90
CA HIS A 516 -8.96 13.81 -11.43
C HIS A 516 -9.17 15.29 -11.12
N ALA A 517 -10.35 15.83 -11.41
CA ALA A 517 -10.67 17.22 -11.11
C ALA A 517 -10.54 17.54 -9.61
N ALA A 518 -11.04 16.66 -8.74
CA ALA A 518 -10.93 16.84 -7.29
C ALA A 518 -9.46 16.82 -6.81
N MET A 519 -8.64 15.89 -7.30
CA MET A 519 -7.23 15.84 -6.91
C MET A 519 -6.45 17.03 -7.46
N ASP A 520 -6.78 17.53 -8.64
CA ASP A 520 -6.13 18.71 -9.20
C ASP A 520 -6.39 19.96 -8.33
N GLU A 521 -7.58 20.09 -7.73
CA GLU A 521 -7.87 21.13 -6.72
C GLU A 521 -6.95 20.96 -5.49
N MET A 522 -6.80 19.73 -4.98
CA MET A 522 -5.92 19.48 -3.84
C MET A 522 -4.45 19.79 -4.14
N LEU A 523 -3.99 19.49 -5.34
CA LEU A 523 -2.59 19.74 -5.74
C LEU A 523 -2.26 21.24 -5.86
N ARG A 524 -3.27 22.14 -5.92
CA ARG A 524 -3.03 23.61 -5.85
C ARG A 524 -2.45 24.03 -4.50
N CYS A 525 -2.84 23.35 -3.41
CA CYS A 525 -2.27 23.65 -2.08
C CYS A 525 -1.01 22.84 -1.78
N ALA A 526 -0.76 21.74 -2.49
CA ALA A 526 0.40 20.87 -2.32
C ALA A 526 1.09 20.56 -3.67
N PRO A 527 1.61 21.57 -4.39
CA PRO A 527 2.22 21.37 -5.70
C PRO A 527 3.42 20.43 -5.59
N GLY A 528 3.52 19.48 -6.51
CA GLY A 528 4.59 18.50 -6.49
C GLY A 528 4.51 17.45 -5.40
N ALA A 529 3.38 17.32 -4.71
CA ALA A 529 3.16 16.24 -3.74
C ALA A 529 3.43 14.87 -4.38
N GLY A 530 4.07 13.99 -3.62
CA GLY A 530 4.23 12.58 -3.99
C GLY A 530 2.94 11.80 -3.73
N SER A 531 2.95 10.54 -4.13
CA SER A 531 1.85 9.59 -3.96
C SER A 531 2.34 8.34 -3.24
N TYR A 532 1.44 7.57 -2.66
CA TYR A 532 1.77 6.32 -2.00
C TYR A 532 1.74 5.15 -3.00
N VAL A 533 2.83 4.41 -3.13
CA VAL A 533 3.03 3.37 -4.16
C VAL A 533 1.97 2.26 -4.19
N ASN A 534 1.35 1.93 -3.04
CA ASN A 534 0.30 0.91 -2.97
C ASN A 534 -1.12 1.49 -3.21
N GLU A 535 -1.28 2.82 -3.17
CA GLU A 535 -2.57 3.51 -3.24
C GLU A 535 -2.45 4.69 -4.21
N THR A 536 -2.33 4.40 -5.49
CA THR A 536 -2.00 5.36 -6.54
C THR A 536 -2.74 5.05 -7.83
N ASP A 537 -2.71 5.99 -8.77
CA ASP A 537 -3.34 5.86 -10.07
C ASP A 537 -2.52 4.94 -11.00
N TRP A 538 -3.21 4.07 -11.75
CA TRP A 538 -2.57 3.29 -12.80
C TRP A 538 -1.87 4.17 -13.85
N PHE A 539 -2.40 5.35 -14.11
CA PHE A 539 -1.89 6.29 -15.10
C PHE A 539 -0.99 7.39 -14.51
N GLN A 540 -0.40 7.17 -13.33
CA GLN A 540 0.52 8.13 -12.70
C GLN A 540 1.74 8.37 -13.60
N ALA A 541 1.77 9.50 -14.30
CA ALA A 541 2.77 9.78 -15.34
C ALA A 541 4.21 9.92 -14.78
N ASP A 542 4.36 10.55 -13.61
CA ASP A 542 5.66 10.83 -12.96
C ASP A 542 5.91 9.90 -11.77
N TRP A 543 5.50 8.64 -11.88
CA TRP A 543 5.47 7.67 -10.80
C TRP A 543 6.82 7.49 -10.08
N GLN A 544 7.97 7.58 -10.77
CA GLN A 544 9.29 7.50 -10.14
C GLN A 544 9.47 8.60 -9.10
N ARG A 545 9.13 9.84 -9.46
CA ARG A 545 9.19 11.00 -8.58
C ARG A 545 8.11 10.91 -7.49
N ALA A 546 6.91 10.55 -7.87
CA ALA A 546 5.77 10.51 -6.95
C ALA A 546 5.98 9.49 -5.83
N PHE A 547 6.47 8.28 -6.14
CA PHE A 547 6.59 7.19 -5.16
C PHE A 547 7.88 7.23 -4.36
N TRP A 548 8.99 7.68 -4.95
CA TRP A 548 10.32 7.58 -4.35
C TRP A 548 11.11 8.89 -4.32
N GLY A 549 10.70 9.90 -5.09
CA GLY A 549 11.41 11.18 -5.14
C GLY A 549 12.92 11.00 -5.40
N PRO A 550 13.79 11.60 -4.60
CA PRO A 550 15.25 11.51 -4.76
C PRO A 550 15.83 10.11 -4.51
N ASN A 551 15.05 9.17 -3.98
CA ASN A 551 15.51 7.79 -3.73
C ASN A 551 15.54 6.92 -4.99
N TYR A 552 14.82 7.32 -6.05
CA TYR A 552 14.67 6.50 -7.26
C TYR A 552 15.99 6.10 -7.94
N PRO A 553 16.98 6.97 -8.15
CA PRO A 553 18.24 6.59 -8.77
C PRO A 553 18.99 5.49 -8.01
N ARG A 554 18.98 5.55 -6.66
CA ARG A 554 19.59 4.50 -5.82
C ARG A 554 18.82 3.19 -5.95
N LEU A 555 17.50 3.22 -5.94
CA LEU A 555 16.65 2.04 -6.15
C LEU A 555 16.93 1.39 -7.50
N LEU A 556 17.05 2.19 -8.57
CA LEU A 556 17.36 1.68 -9.91
C LEU A 556 18.74 1.01 -9.99
N ALA A 557 19.75 1.57 -9.30
CA ALA A 557 21.08 0.95 -9.22
C ALA A 557 21.02 -0.41 -8.49
N ILE A 558 20.27 -0.51 -7.39
CA ILE A 558 20.05 -1.77 -6.66
C ILE A 558 19.30 -2.77 -7.55
N LYS A 559 18.26 -2.33 -8.26
CA LYS A 559 17.50 -3.18 -9.20
C LYS A 559 18.41 -3.81 -10.24
N ARG A 560 19.27 -3.02 -10.87
CA ARG A 560 20.23 -3.49 -11.89
C ARG A 560 21.22 -4.52 -11.33
N ARG A 561 21.58 -4.41 -10.05
CA ARG A 561 22.48 -5.37 -9.38
C ARG A 561 21.82 -6.71 -9.10
N TYR A 562 20.57 -6.73 -8.59
CA TYR A 562 19.92 -7.96 -8.13
C TYR A 562 18.99 -8.59 -9.16
N ASP A 563 18.55 -7.82 -10.15
CA ASP A 563 17.70 -8.29 -11.24
C ASP A 563 18.03 -7.58 -12.56
N PRO A 564 19.22 -7.81 -13.13
CA PRO A 564 19.69 -7.13 -14.34
C PRO A 564 18.83 -7.42 -15.57
N THR A 565 18.13 -8.55 -15.60
CA THR A 565 17.27 -8.97 -16.73
C THR A 565 15.83 -8.52 -16.58
N GLY A 566 15.45 -7.96 -15.42
CA GLY A 566 14.09 -7.54 -15.14
C GLY A 566 13.11 -8.70 -15.00
N LEU A 567 13.54 -9.85 -14.44
CA LEU A 567 12.65 -11.00 -14.18
C LEU A 567 11.44 -10.60 -13.33
N PHE A 568 11.67 -9.77 -12.32
CA PHE A 568 10.64 -9.21 -11.43
C PHE A 568 10.21 -7.83 -11.95
N THR A 569 9.26 -7.80 -12.86
CA THR A 569 8.71 -6.57 -13.43
C THR A 569 7.26 -6.42 -13.02
N VAL A 570 6.90 -5.25 -12.52
CA VAL A 570 5.52 -4.87 -12.20
C VAL A 570 5.25 -3.49 -12.78
N HIS A 571 4.01 -3.20 -13.11
CA HIS A 571 3.61 -1.87 -13.58
C HIS A 571 4.00 -0.80 -12.57
N HIS A 572 4.66 0.26 -13.02
CA HIS A 572 5.24 1.33 -12.18
C HIS A 572 6.20 0.83 -11.09
N GLY A 573 6.77 -0.38 -11.22
CA GLY A 573 7.85 -0.84 -10.35
C GLY A 573 9.21 -0.26 -10.77
N VAL A 574 10.17 -0.25 -9.86
CA VAL A 574 11.53 0.26 -10.15
C VAL A 574 12.15 -0.51 -11.31
N GLY A 575 12.57 0.22 -12.35
CA GLY A 575 13.17 -0.33 -13.56
C GLY A 575 12.16 -0.86 -14.58
N SER A 576 10.89 -0.48 -14.47
CA SER A 576 9.84 -0.89 -15.41
C SER A 576 9.68 0.05 -16.63
N GLU A 577 10.47 1.11 -16.76
CA GLU A 577 10.33 2.16 -17.78
C GLU A 577 10.39 1.63 -19.20
N GLY A 578 11.24 0.63 -19.44
CA GLY A 578 11.37 0.01 -20.76
C GLY A 578 10.43 -1.17 -21.01
N TRP A 579 9.56 -1.51 -20.05
CA TRP A 579 8.67 -2.65 -20.17
C TRP A 579 7.25 -2.24 -20.57
N SER A 580 6.60 -3.09 -21.36
CA SER A 580 5.15 -2.99 -21.57
C SER A 580 4.40 -3.12 -20.24
N ALA A 581 3.21 -2.54 -20.13
CA ALA A 581 2.41 -2.55 -18.90
C ALA A 581 2.08 -3.98 -18.40
N ASP A 582 1.96 -4.94 -19.31
CA ASP A 582 1.77 -6.37 -19.00
C ASP A 582 3.09 -7.08 -18.63
N GLY A 583 4.24 -6.42 -18.79
CA GLY A 583 5.56 -6.93 -18.46
C GLY A 583 6.08 -8.03 -19.40
N PHE A 584 5.56 -8.14 -20.63
CA PHE A 584 5.99 -9.16 -21.59
C PHE A 584 7.06 -8.68 -22.54
N THR A 585 7.08 -7.42 -22.91
CA THR A 585 8.06 -6.88 -23.86
C THR A 585 8.85 -5.75 -23.25
N ARG A 586 10.14 -5.70 -23.60
CA ARG A 586 11.04 -4.60 -23.26
C ARG A 586 11.62 -4.01 -24.56
N GLY A 587 11.49 -2.70 -24.72
CA GLY A 587 12.00 -1.95 -25.87
C GLY A 587 13.22 -1.12 -25.57
#